data_eb3d1868e14a10d37e91898f7a353153
#
_entry.id   eb3d1868e14a10d37e91898f7a353153
#
_cell.length_a   1.000
_cell.length_b   1.000
_cell.length_c   1.000
_cell.angle_alpha   90.00
_cell.angle_beta   90.00
_cell.angle_gamma   90.00
#
_symmetry.space_group_name_H-M   'P 1'
#
loop_
_entity.id
_entity.type
_entity.pdbx_description
1 polymer ?
#
loop_
_entity_poly.entity_id
_entity_poly.type
_entity_poly.pdbx_seq_one_letter_code
_entity_poly.pdbx_strand_id
1 'polypeptide(L)'
;MFHQIYSIHVMIDGTMTPVVYALLPGESQFVSTRFFTLLKEHMSRLNLSFTPTRAFADFEVAVHNAIRQVIPGIIIKGCFFHFTQCVWKKAQTTGLQIFYRDNEEVRTLIRRAAVLPPIPLDRMEDVWFQALEDLEDADIPHNTQPFTDYITEQWVEGDRLVWNHFGTEGTRTTNNIEAWHGKLKRKAQHSHPNIFTIIQTFKEIQNSNDINRIQREAGGTIRPRAKKYLNILPSSCHPERKIPEQSNRFDDLADSASQLLHLG
;
A
#
# COMPACT_ATOMS: atom_id res chain seq x y z
N MET A 1 -22.65 5.89 -17.63
CA MET A 1 -21.87 6.67 -16.67
C MET A 1 -20.92 5.70 -15.99
N PHE A 2 -19.63 6.02 -15.83
CA PHE A 2 -18.71 5.18 -15.07
C PHE A 2 -18.82 5.50 -13.58
N HIS A 3 -18.51 4.52 -12.73
CA HIS A 3 -18.55 4.63 -11.28
C HIS A 3 -17.13 4.91 -10.74
N GLN A 4 -16.13 4.24 -11.31
CA GLN A 4 -14.77 4.23 -10.80
C GLN A 4 -13.75 4.39 -11.93
N ILE A 5 -12.66 5.09 -11.64
CA ILE A 5 -11.44 5.11 -12.46
C ILE A 5 -10.48 4.09 -11.88
N TYR A 6 -10.10 3.12 -12.69
CA TYR A 6 -9.09 2.14 -12.34
C TYR A 6 -7.84 2.34 -13.18
N SER A 7 -6.66 2.21 -12.59
CA SER A 7 -5.41 2.37 -13.31
C SER A 7 -4.38 1.32 -12.90
N ILE A 8 -3.63 0.81 -13.87
CA ILE A 8 -2.48 -0.06 -13.62
C ILE A 8 -1.22 0.74 -13.88
N HIS A 9 -0.30 0.64 -12.95
CA HIS A 9 0.99 1.32 -13.02
C HIS A 9 2.11 0.28 -12.97
N VAL A 10 3.21 0.58 -13.64
CA VAL A 10 4.44 -0.22 -13.58
C VAL A 10 5.61 0.67 -13.19
N MET A 11 6.60 0.06 -12.55
CA MET A 11 7.85 0.74 -12.24
C MET A 11 8.78 0.61 -13.45
N ILE A 12 9.07 1.73 -14.11
CA ILE A 12 10.00 1.81 -15.24
C ILE A 12 11.11 2.79 -14.84
N ASP A 13 12.35 2.32 -14.80
CA ASP A 13 13.53 3.12 -14.44
C ASP A 13 13.34 3.96 -13.18
N GLY A 14 12.81 3.33 -12.11
CA GLY A 14 12.55 3.97 -10.81
C GLY A 14 11.38 4.97 -10.81
N THR A 15 10.61 5.05 -11.88
CA THR A 15 9.42 5.90 -11.99
C THR A 15 8.15 5.07 -12.11
N MET A 16 7.16 5.35 -11.26
CA MET A 16 5.84 4.74 -11.33
C MET A 16 5.07 5.35 -12.53
N THR A 17 4.84 4.55 -13.56
CA THR A 17 4.24 4.97 -14.82
C THR A 17 2.90 4.29 -15.03
N PRO A 18 1.80 5.03 -15.24
CA PRO A 18 0.51 4.44 -15.58
C PRO A 18 0.57 3.85 -17.01
N VAL A 19 0.11 2.62 -17.17
CA VAL A 19 0.12 1.89 -18.44
C VAL A 19 -1.28 1.44 -18.87
N VAL A 20 -2.24 1.38 -17.97
CA VAL A 20 -3.63 1.05 -18.28
C VAL A 20 -4.55 2.00 -17.52
N TYR A 21 -5.58 2.45 -18.21
CA TYR A 21 -6.68 3.23 -17.64
C TYR A 21 -7.99 2.53 -17.95
N ALA A 22 -8.87 2.41 -16.97
CA ALA A 22 -10.19 1.85 -17.15
C ALA A 22 -11.26 2.69 -16.45
N LEU A 23 -12.41 2.80 -17.08
CA LEU A 23 -13.61 3.39 -16.52
C LEU A 23 -14.57 2.26 -16.20
N LEU A 24 -14.72 1.93 -14.91
CA LEU A 24 -15.48 0.78 -14.47
C LEU A 24 -16.87 1.17 -14.00
N PRO A 25 -17.89 0.32 -14.24
CA PRO A 25 -19.28 0.58 -13.82
C PRO A 25 -19.54 0.27 -12.33
N GLY A 26 -18.55 -0.26 -11.59
CA GLY A 26 -18.66 -0.64 -10.18
C GLY A 26 -17.40 -1.28 -9.64
N GLU A 27 -17.42 -1.71 -8.37
CA GLU A 27 -16.29 -2.24 -7.59
C GLU A 27 -16.43 -3.74 -7.27
N SER A 28 -17.41 -4.44 -7.88
CA SER A 28 -17.62 -5.85 -7.58
C SER A 28 -16.50 -6.73 -8.14
N GLN A 29 -16.30 -7.92 -7.53
CA GLN A 29 -15.36 -8.92 -8.02
C GLN A 29 -15.63 -9.29 -9.48
N PHE A 30 -16.92 -9.36 -9.88
CA PHE A 30 -17.32 -9.65 -11.27
C PHE A 30 -16.76 -8.60 -12.24
N VAL A 31 -16.90 -7.31 -11.91
CA VAL A 31 -16.38 -6.19 -12.72
C VAL A 31 -14.86 -6.26 -12.82
N SER A 32 -14.19 -6.49 -11.70
CA SER A 32 -12.73 -6.60 -11.66
C SER A 32 -12.23 -7.83 -12.44
N THR A 33 -12.87 -8.98 -12.30
CA THR A 33 -12.55 -10.19 -13.08
C THR A 33 -12.71 -9.93 -14.57
N ARG A 34 -13.82 -9.30 -14.98
CA ARG A 34 -14.07 -8.97 -16.39
C ARG A 34 -13.01 -8.00 -16.93
N PHE A 35 -12.63 -7.00 -16.15
CA PHE A 35 -11.58 -6.07 -16.51
C PHE A 35 -10.23 -6.77 -16.77
N PHE A 36 -9.74 -7.60 -15.84
CA PHE A 36 -8.47 -8.32 -16.01
C PHE A 36 -8.52 -9.34 -17.15
N THR A 37 -9.67 -10.00 -17.35
CA THR A 37 -9.87 -10.91 -18.50
C THR A 37 -9.73 -10.16 -19.82
N LEU A 38 -10.44 -9.04 -19.98
CA LEU A 38 -10.36 -8.20 -21.19
C LEU A 38 -8.94 -7.67 -21.42
N LEU A 39 -8.25 -7.28 -20.37
CA LEU A 39 -6.85 -6.84 -20.47
C LEU A 39 -5.96 -7.96 -21.00
N LYS A 40 -6.07 -9.17 -20.43
CA LYS A 40 -5.30 -10.34 -20.88
C LYS A 40 -5.60 -10.70 -22.34
N GLU A 41 -6.88 -10.71 -22.72
CA GLU A 41 -7.31 -10.92 -24.11
C GLU A 41 -6.73 -9.86 -25.06
N HIS A 42 -6.76 -8.58 -24.65
CA HIS A 42 -6.23 -7.49 -25.46
C HIS A 42 -4.73 -7.62 -25.65
N MET A 43 -3.97 -7.92 -24.62
CA MET A 43 -2.54 -8.16 -24.70
C MET A 43 -2.21 -9.32 -25.64
N SER A 44 -2.98 -10.42 -25.56
CA SER A 44 -2.84 -11.57 -26.46
C SER A 44 -3.08 -11.19 -27.94
N ARG A 45 -4.10 -10.37 -28.23
CA ARG A 45 -4.36 -9.87 -29.60
C ARG A 45 -3.23 -9.03 -30.16
N LEU A 46 -2.47 -8.37 -29.29
CA LEU A 46 -1.29 -7.59 -29.66
C LEU A 46 -0.01 -8.45 -29.73
N ASN A 47 -0.12 -9.78 -29.57
CA ASN A 47 1.02 -10.70 -29.45
C ASN A 47 1.97 -10.35 -28.30
N LEU A 48 1.43 -9.75 -27.20
CA LEU A 48 2.17 -9.39 -26.00
C LEU A 48 1.87 -10.40 -24.89
N SER A 49 2.91 -10.84 -24.19
CA SER A 49 2.76 -11.66 -23.00
C SER A 49 2.31 -10.83 -21.82
N PHE A 50 1.28 -11.30 -21.10
CA PHE A 50 0.82 -10.68 -19.85
C PHE A 50 0.99 -11.67 -18.71
N THR A 51 2.20 -11.73 -18.17
CA THR A 51 2.59 -12.68 -17.11
C THR A 51 3.24 -11.96 -15.92
N PRO A 52 2.54 -11.01 -15.27
CA PRO A 52 3.10 -10.36 -14.10
C PRO A 52 3.28 -11.38 -12.96
N THR A 53 4.43 -11.34 -12.30
CA THR A 53 4.73 -12.22 -11.17
C THR A 53 4.29 -11.64 -9.84
N ARG A 54 4.15 -10.31 -9.76
CA ARG A 54 3.76 -9.61 -8.53
C ARG A 54 2.82 -8.44 -8.83
N ALA A 55 1.82 -8.26 -7.97
CA ALA A 55 0.95 -7.10 -7.96
C ALA A 55 0.95 -6.44 -6.59
N PHE A 56 0.92 -5.10 -6.56
CA PHE A 56 0.66 -4.30 -5.37
C PHE A 56 -0.73 -3.69 -5.52
N ALA A 57 -1.58 -3.90 -4.53
CA ALA A 57 -2.96 -3.41 -4.52
C ALA A 57 -3.37 -2.99 -3.11
N ASP A 58 -4.47 -2.27 -2.99
CA ASP A 58 -5.09 -2.01 -1.70
C ASP A 58 -5.74 -3.30 -1.15
N PHE A 59 -6.21 -3.29 0.11
CA PHE A 59 -6.81 -4.46 0.75
C PHE A 59 -8.27 -4.70 0.28
N GLU A 60 -8.50 -4.59 -1.00
CA GLU A 60 -9.80 -4.86 -1.63
C GLU A 60 -9.90 -6.33 -2.03
N VAL A 61 -10.60 -7.13 -1.22
CA VAL A 61 -10.72 -8.59 -1.41
C VAL A 61 -11.28 -8.95 -2.80
N ALA A 62 -12.24 -8.18 -3.30
CA ALA A 62 -12.83 -8.37 -4.63
C ALA A 62 -11.80 -8.28 -5.75
N VAL A 63 -10.88 -7.32 -5.67
CA VAL A 63 -9.77 -7.13 -6.62
C VAL A 63 -8.75 -8.25 -6.49
N HIS A 64 -8.36 -8.63 -5.26
CA HIS A 64 -7.42 -9.72 -5.02
C HIS A 64 -7.93 -11.04 -5.61
N ASN A 65 -9.20 -11.37 -5.37
CA ASN A 65 -9.82 -12.59 -5.91
C ASN A 65 -9.86 -12.57 -7.44
N ALA A 66 -10.21 -11.41 -8.03
CA ALA A 66 -10.23 -11.24 -9.47
C ALA A 66 -8.83 -11.44 -10.10
N ILE A 67 -7.80 -10.85 -9.48
CA ILE A 67 -6.41 -11.00 -9.93
C ILE A 67 -5.97 -12.46 -9.85
N ARG A 68 -6.18 -13.14 -8.72
CA ARG A 68 -5.82 -14.57 -8.54
C ARG A 68 -6.53 -15.47 -9.55
N GLN A 69 -7.79 -15.17 -9.85
CA GLN A 69 -8.61 -15.94 -10.82
C GLN A 69 -8.09 -15.81 -12.25
N VAL A 70 -7.69 -14.62 -12.68
CA VAL A 70 -7.29 -14.35 -14.09
C VAL A 70 -5.80 -14.60 -14.31
N ILE A 71 -4.98 -14.42 -13.28
CA ILE A 71 -3.52 -14.55 -13.31
C ILE A 71 -3.09 -15.52 -12.21
N PRO A 72 -3.26 -16.84 -12.42
CA PRO A 72 -2.87 -17.85 -11.43
C PRO A 72 -1.37 -17.76 -11.09
N GLY A 73 -1.05 -17.92 -9.81
CA GLY A 73 0.33 -17.91 -9.32
C GLY A 73 0.91 -16.51 -9.09
N ILE A 74 0.18 -15.43 -9.35
CA ILE A 74 0.63 -14.07 -9.04
C ILE A 74 0.74 -13.86 -7.53
N ILE A 75 1.83 -13.24 -7.10
CA ILE A 75 2.01 -12.82 -5.71
C ILE A 75 1.35 -11.46 -5.53
N ILE A 76 0.33 -11.39 -4.67
CA ILE A 76 -0.33 -10.12 -4.33
C ILE A 76 0.26 -9.59 -3.02
N LYS A 77 0.66 -8.33 -3.04
CA LYS A 77 1.09 -7.57 -1.86
C LYS A 77 0.17 -6.37 -1.64
N GLY A 78 -0.35 -6.25 -0.43
CA GLY A 78 -1.08 -5.07 0.02
C GLY A 78 -0.16 -3.87 0.18
N CYS A 79 -0.72 -2.68 0.13
CA CYS A 79 0.04 -1.45 0.35
C CYS A 79 0.37 -1.27 1.83
N PHE A 80 1.64 -1.06 2.17
CA PHE A 80 2.06 -0.80 3.56
C PHE A 80 1.38 0.45 4.14
N PHE A 81 1.23 1.50 3.36
CA PHE A 81 0.53 2.71 3.79
C PHE A 81 -0.95 2.43 4.14
N HIS A 82 -1.67 1.69 3.31
CA HIS A 82 -3.05 1.30 3.61
C HIS A 82 -3.16 0.38 4.83
N PHE A 83 -2.16 -0.48 5.07
CA PHE A 83 -2.09 -1.25 6.32
C PHE A 83 -2.04 -0.32 7.54
N THR A 84 -1.11 0.64 7.55
CA THR A 84 -1.00 1.60 8.66
C THR A 84 -2.26 2.46 8.82
N GLN A 85 -2.92 2.83 7.72
CA GLN A 85 -4.21 3.51 7.76
C GLN A 85 -5.31 2.64 8.38
N CYS A 86 -5.35 1.33 8.08
CA CYS A 86 -6.30 0.41 8.70
C CYS A 86 -6.09 0.33 10.22
N VAL A 87 -4.84 0.21 10.68
CA VAL A 87 -4.47 0.23 12.09
C VAL A 87 -4.94 1.53 12.75
N TRP A 88 -4.62 2.68 12.16
CA TRP A 88 -5.01 3.98 12.69
C TRP A 88 -6.52 4.18 12.70
N LYS A 89 -7.21 3.83 11.63
CA LYS A 89 -8.67 3.91 11.54
C LYS A 89 -9.34 3.04 12.62
N LYS A 90 -8.78 1.87 12.92
CA LYS A 90 -9.27 1.03 14.02
C LYS A 90 -9.04 1.71 15.37
N ALA A 91 -7.88 2.29 15.62
CA ALA A 91 -7.63 3.07 16.83
C ALA A 91 -8.62 4.25 16.97
N GLN A 92 -8.98 4.91 15.86
CA GLN A 92 -10.01 5.95 15.84
C GLN A 92 -11.39 5.40 16.19
N THR A 93 -11.82 4.32 15.54
CA THR A 93 -13.18 3.77 15.74
C THR A 93 -13.37 3.13 17.10
N THR A 94 -12.29 2.68 17.76
CA THR A 94 -12.31 2.21 19.14
C THR A 94 -12.10 3.34 20.16
N GLY A 95 -11.85 4.57 19.72
CA GLY A 95 -11.63 5.72 20.59
C GLY A 95 -10.23 5.79 21.21
N LEU A 96 -9.30 4.90 20.86
CA LEU A 96 -7.93 4.91 21.41
C LEU A 96 -7.12 6.13 20.96
N GLN A 97 -7.52 6.78 19.87
CA GLN A 97 -6.83 7.98 19.36
C GLN A 97 -6.74 9.11 20.39
N ILE A 98 -7.73 9.23 21.30
CA ILE A 98 -7.73 10.28 22.32
C ILE A 98 -6.62 10.07 23.38
N PHE A 99 -6.23 8.81 23.59
CA PHE A 99 -5.16 8.43 24.51
C PHE A 99 -3.77 8.40 23.87
N TYR A 100 -3.69 8.39 22.53
CA TYR A 100 -2.44 8.25 21.78
C TYR A 100 -1.39 9.29 22.16
N ARG A 101 -1.82 10.51 22.51
CA ARG A 101 -0.92 11.61 22.88
C ARG A 101 -0.38 11.48 24.30
N ASP A 102 -1.24 11.10 25.23
CA ASP A 102 -0.99 11.29 26.67
C ASP A 102 -0.74 9.96 27.41
N ASN A 103 -1.04 8.80 26.79
CA ASN A 103 -0.79 7.47 27.34
C ASN A 103 0.27 6.75 26.49
N GLU A 104 1.42 6.41 27.12
CA GLU A 104 2.58 5.80 26.47
C GLU A 104 2.29 4.37 26.02
N GLU A 105 1.54 3.60 26.83
CA GLU A 105 1.20 2.21 26.59
C GLU A 105 0.31 2.10 25.34
N VAL A 106 -0.72 2.94 25.23
CA VAL A 106 -1.60 3.00 24.07
C VAL A 106 -0.82 3.43 22.81
N ARG A 107 0.07 4.41 22.93
CA ARG A 107 0.90 4.86 21.84
C ARG A 107 1.82 3.75 21.34
N THR A 108 2.49 3.05 22.26
CA THR A 108 3.39 1.94 21.97
C THR A 108 2.65 0.78 21.34
N LEU A 109 1.48 0.41 21.84
CA LEU A 109 0.64 -0.65 21.26
C LEU A 109 0.28 -0.34 19.80
N ILE A 110 -0.25 0.86 19.53
CA ILE A 110 -0.64 1.25 18.16
C ILE A 110 0.58 1.28 17.22
N ARG A 111 1.73 1.74 17.69
CA ARG A 111 2.98 1.73 16.93
C ARG A 111 3.47 0.31 16.63
N ARG A 112 3.45 -0.59 17.62
CA ARG A 112 3.82 -2.00 17.44
C ARG A 112 2.93 -2.68 16.42
N ALA A 113 1.61 -2.46 16.47
CA ALA A 113 0.70 -2.94 15.44
C ALA A 113 1.07 -2.40 14.04
N ALA A 114 1.39 -1.11 13.92
CA ALA A 114 1.71 -0.47 12.64
C ALA A 114 3.03 -0.95 12.02
N VAL A 115 3.97 -1.50 12.81
CA VAL A 115 5.27 -1.98 12.31
C VAL A 115 5.34 -3.49 12.11
N LEU A 116 4.25 -4.23 12.23
CA LEU A 116 4.21 -5.67 11.94
C LEU A 116 4.64 -6.04 10.51
N PRO A 117 4.32 -5.26 9.45
CA PRO A 117 4.66 -5.66 8.08
C PRO A 117 6.15 -5.91 7.78
N PRO A 118 7.13 -5.18 8.32
CA PRO A 118 8.54 -5.46 8.08
C PRO A 118 9.14 -6.56 8.97
N ILE A 119 8.35 -7.17 9.86
CA ILE A 119 8.83 -8.24 10.75
C ILE A 119 8.86 -9.59 10.01
N PRO A 120 9.90 -10.44 10.21
CA PRO A 120 9.90 -11.79 9.70
C PRO A 120 8.65 -12.58 10.11
N LEU A 121 8.08 -13.36 9.19
CA LEU A 121 6.82 -14.08 9.43
C LEU A 121 6.88 -15.04 10.62
N ASP A 122 8.04 -15.68 10.83
CA ASP A 122 8.31 -16.60 11.93
C ASP A 122 8.46 -15.93 13.31
N ARG A 123 8.63 -14.61 13.35
CA ARG A 123 8.78 -13.81 14.58
C ARG A 123 7.61 -12.89 14.86
N MET A 124 6.72 -12.75 13.91
CA MET A 124 5.65 -11.76 13.95
C MET A 124 4.63 -12.03 15.07
N GLU A 125 4.26 -13.30 15.27
CA GLU A 125 3.38 -13.70 16.36
C GLU A 125 4.02 -13.40 17.72
N ASP A 126 5.28 -13.79 17.91
CA ASP A 126 6.00 -13.55 19.17
C ASP A 126 6.05 -12.04 19.48
N VAL A 127 6.34 -11.22 18.48
CA VAL A 127 6.40 -9.75 18.62
C VAL A 127 5.04 -9.16 18.98
N TRP A 128 3.96 -9.68 18.37
CA TRP A 128 2.62 -9.20 18.68
C TRP A 128 2.15 -9.65 20.05
N PHE A 129 2.32 -10.93 20.40
CA PHE A 129 1.92 -11.46 21.72
C PHE A 129 2.74 -10.82 22.84
N GLN A 130 4.03 -10.55 22.65
CA GLN A 130 4.81 -9.77 23.61
C GLN A 130 4.22 -8.36 23.80
N ALA A 131 3.70 -7.73 22.74
CA ALA A 131 3.04 -6.44 22.86
C ALA A 131 1.74 -6.51 23.68
N LEU A 132 1.05 -7.64 23.68
CA LEU A 132 -0.14 -7.87 24.52
C LEU A 132 0.24 -8.16 25.97
N GLU A 133 1.26 -8.99 26.21
CA GLU A 133 1.77 -9.28 27.56
C GLU A 133 2.22 -7.99 28.28
N ASP A 134 2.90 -7.11 27.59
CA ASP A 134 3.35 -5.82 28.15
C ASP A 134 2.17 -4.91 28.59
N LEU A 135 0.93 -5.24 28.19
CA LEU A 135 -0.27 -4.49 28.58
C LEU A 135 -0.97 -5.07 29.82
N GLU A 136 -0.67 -6.31 30.24
CA GLU A 136 -1.41 -6.98 31.32
C GLU A 136 -1.32 -6.22 32.63
N ASP A 137 -0.17 -5.62 32.93
CA ASP A 137 0.09 -4.83 34.14
C ASP A 137 -0.11 -3.31 33.94
N ALA A 138 -0.54 -2.87 32.76
CA ALA A 138 -0.63 -1.45 32.41
C ALA A 138 -2.03 -0.87 32.73
N ASP A 139 -2.06 0.39 33.16
CA ASP A 139 -3.32 1.16 33.31
C ASP A 139 -3.81 1.63 31.94
N ILE A 140 -4.53 0.73 31.24
CA ILE A 140 -5.00 0.94 29.89
C ILE A 140 -6.51 1.18 29.81
N PRO A 141 -6.99 1.96 28.83
CA PRO A 141 -8.41 2.17 28.62
C PRO A 141 -9.17 0.89 28.29
N HIS A 142 -10.40 0.74 28.78
CA HIS A 142 -11.27 -0.43 28.54
C HIS A 142 -11.56 -0.74 27.07
N ASN A 143 -11.38 0.25 26.17
CA ASN A 143 -11.59 0.10 24.75
C ASN A 143 -10.34 -0.42 23.99
N THR A 144 -9.31 -0.84 24.69
CA THR A 144 -8.09 -1.43 24.09
C THR A 144 -8.38 -2.82 23.50
N GLN A 145 -9.19 -3.65 24.16
CA GLN A 145 -9.52 -5.00 23.72
C GLN A 145 -10.08 -5.08 22.29
N PRO A 146 -11.08 -4.28 21.87
CA PRO A 146 -11.57 -4.32 20.49
C PRO A 146 -10.54 -3.93 19.43
N PHE A 147 -9.49 -3.23 19.81
CA PHE A 147 -8.36 -2.92 18.93
C PHE A 147 -7.42 -4.11 18.81
N THR A 148 -7.04 -4.71 19.92
CA THR A 148 -6.13 -5.88 19.93
C THR A 148 -6.75 -7.08 19.25
N ASP A 149 -8.04 -7.37 19.49
CA ASP A 149 -8.79 -8.42 18.80
C ASP A 149 -8.76 -8.23 17.28
N TYR A 150 -9.03 -7.00 16.81
CA TYR A 150 -8.98 -6.69 15.38
C TYR A 150 -7.59 -6.94 14.77
N ILE A 151 -6.52 -6.51 15.45
CA ILE A 151 -5.16 -6.72 14.93
C ILE A 151 -4.84 -8.21 14.89
N THR A 152 -5.22 -8.95 15.94
CA THR A 152 -4.99 -10.40 16.03
C THR A 152 -5.76 -11.13 14.93
N GLU A 153 -7.08 -11.01 14.90
CA GLU A 153 -7.95 -11.76 13.99
C GLU A 153 -7.74 -11.40 12.52
N GLN A 154 -7.70 -10.09 12.24
CA GLN A 154 -7.64 -9.61 10.83
C GLN A 154 -6.25 -9.74 10.22
N TRP A 155 -5.19 -9.51 11.02
CA TRP A 155 -3.84 -9.37 10.48
C TRP A 155 -2.92 -10.51 10.92
N VAL A 156 -2.81 -10.80 12.22
CA VAL A 156 -1.89 -11.81 12.73
C VAL A 156 -2.34 -13.23 12.35
N GLU A 157 -3.62 -13.54 12.43
CA GLU A 157 -4.22 -14.83 12.06
C GLU A 157 -4.67 -14.89 10.59
N GLY A 158 -4.78 -13.74 9.91
CA GLY A 158 -5.22 -13.62 8.53
C GLY A 158 -4.19 -14.03 7.48
N ASP A 159 -4.42 -13.64 6.21
CA ASP A 159 -3.49 -13.89 5.08
C ASP A 159 -2.25 -12.98 5.18
N ARG A 160 -1.29 -13.39 6.01
CA ARG A 160 -0.06 -12.66 6.31
C ARG A 160 0.79 -12.40 5.07
N LEU A 161 0.76 -13.30 4.09
CA LEU A 161 1.56 -13.18 2.87
C LEU A 161 1.20 -11.93 2.07
N VAL A 162 -0.06 -11.49 2.16
CA VAL A 162 -0.52 -10.29 1.44
C VAL A 162 0.09 -9.03 2.02
N TRP A 163 0.13 -8.87 3.32
CA TRP A 163 0.53 -7.59 3.94
C TRP A 163 1.93 -7.59 4.55
N ASN A 164 2.55 -8.74 4.76
CA ASN A 164 3.92 -8.80 5.24
C ASN A 164 4.90 -8.37 4.15
N HIS A 165 5.78 -7.46 4.48
CA HIS A 165 6.78 -6.85 3.59
C HIS A 165 8.22 -7.20 3.96
N PHE A 166 8.44 -8.15 4.87
CA PHE A 166 9.78 -8.62 5.16
C PHE A 166 10.44 -9.17 3.90
N GLY A 167 11.67 -8.77 3.62
CA GLY A 167 12.39 -9.16 2.41
C GLY A 167 11.80 -8.63 1.09
N THR A 168 10.75 -7.80 1.12
CA THR A 168 10.22 -7.18 -0.11
C THR A 168 11.17 -6.11 -0.62
N GLU A 169 11.73 -6.32 -1.78
CA GLU A 169 12.57 -5.34 -2.46
C GLU A 169 11.74 -4.28 -3.20
N GLY A 170 12.25 -3.05 -3.26
CA GLY A 170 11.64 -1.96 -4.00
C GLY A 170 10.52 -1.21 -3.25
N THR A 171 9.54 -0.73 -3.99
CA THR A 171 8.45 0.09 -3.44
C THR A 171 7.46 -0.78 -2.67
N ARG A 172 7.20 -0.44 -1.41
CA ARG A 172 6.24 -1.13 -0.53
C ARG A 172 4.91 -0.39 -0.38
N THR A 173 4.77 0.76 -1.02
CA THR A 173 3.59 1.63 -0.90
C THR A 173 3.06 2.04 -2.26
N THR A 174 1.76 2.32 -2.33
CA THR A 174 1.06 2.87 -3.49
C THR A 174 1.02 4.41 -3.48
N ASN A 175 1.75 5.09 -2.60
CA ASN A 175 1.73 6.56 -2.44
C ASN A 175 1.99 7.31 -3.76
N ASN A 176 2.81 6.74 -4.66
CA ASN A 176 3.03 7.32 -5.99
C ASN A 176 1.75 7.28 -6.84
N ILE A 177 0.93 6.24 -6.67
CA ILE A 177 -0.35 6.08 -7.37
C ILE A 177 -1.38 7.06 -6.80
N GLU A 178 -1.43 7.22 -5.48
CA GLU A 178 -2.30 8.21 -4.82
C GLU A 178 -1.94 9.64 -5.22
N ALA A 179 -0.64 9.96 -5.26
CA ALA A 179 -0.18 11.25 -5.76
C ALA A 179 -0.56 11.47 -7.23
N TRP A 180 -0.56 10.42 -8.04
CA TRP A 180 -1.03 10.45 -9.42
C TRP A 180 -2.55 10.66 -9.48
N HIS A 181 -3.36 9.95 -8.68
CA HIS A 181 -4.80 10.18 -8.56
C HIS A 181 -5.11 11.61 -8.13
N GLY A 182 -4.35 12.17 -7.19
CA GLY A 182 -4.45 13.57 -6.80
C GLY A 182 -4.16 14.55 -7.95
N LYS A 183 -3.18 14.25 -8.82
CA LYS A 183 -2.92 15.03 -10.04
C LYS A 183 -4.06 14.90 -11.03
N LEU A 184 -4.60 13.69 -11.22
CA LEU A 184 -5.72 13.43 -12.09
C LEU A 184 -6.96 14.24 -11.67
N LYS A 185 -7.32 14.21 -10.38
CA LYS A 185 -8.42 15.02 -9.81
C LYS A 185 -8.23 16.50 -10.09
N ARG A 186 -7.04 17.04 -9.86
CA ARG A 186 -6.75 18.47 -10.13
C ARG A 186 -6.88 18.84 -11.60
N LYS A 187 -6.42 17.94 -12.51
CA LYS A 187 -6.55 18.17 -13.95
C LYS A 187 -7.98 18.07 -14.45
N ALA A 188 -8.76 17.13 -13.90
CA ALA A 188 -10.16 16.96 -14.26
C ALA A 188 -11.08 18.11 -13.77
N GLN A 189 -10.61 18.95 -12.82
CA GLN A 189 -11.28 20.15 -12.27
C GLN A 189 -12.63 19.89 -11.58
N HIS A 190 -13.21 18.69 -11.72
CA HIS A 190 -14.50 18.29 -11.15
C HIS A 190 -14.38 16.95 -10.44
N SER A 191 -15.14 16.76 -9.37
CA SER A 191 -15.21 15.48 -8.64
C SER A 191 -15.83 14.36 -9.49
N HIS A 192 -16.73 14.71 -10.41
CA HIS A 192 -17.39 13.79 -11.33
C HIS A 192 -17.27 14.32 -12.78
N PRO A 193 -16.08 14.18 -13.41
CA PRO A 193 -15.89 14.64 -14.78
C PRO A 193 -16.70 13.78 -15.75
N ASN A 194 -17.17 14.38 -16.85
CA ASN A 194 -17.78 13.59 -17.91
C ASN A 194 -16.73 12.69 -18.60
N ILE A 195 -17.23 11.67 -19.31
CA ILE A 195 -16.35 10.66 -19.95
C ILE A 195 -15.40 11.27 -20.97
N PHE A 196 -15.79 12.29 -21.70
CA PHE A 196 -14.94 12.92 -22.71
C PHE A 196 -13.80 13.71 -22.06
N THR A 197 -14.12 14.44 -20.98
CA THR A 197 -13.10 15.17 -20.20
C THR A 197 -12.06 14.23 -19.63
N ILE A 198 -12.47 13.10 -19.05
CA ILE A 198 -11.53 12.17 -18.43
C ILE A 198 -10.66 11.46 -19.48
N ILE A 199 -11.24 11.07 -20.62
CA ILE A 199 -10.48 10.47 -21.72
C ILE A 199 -9.46 11.48 -22.27
N GLN A 200 -9.84 12.74 -22.45
CA GLN A 200 -8.92 13.78 -22.89
C GLN A 200 -7.77 13.98 -21.86
N THR A 201 -8.10 13.98 -20.56
CA THR A 201 -7.09 14.07 -19.51
C THR A 201 -6.12 12.87 -19.54
N PHE A 202 -6.60 11.66 -19.78
CA PHE A 202 -5.72 10.49 -19.94
C PHE A 202 -4.77 10.63 -21.14
N LYS A 203 -5.27 11.10 -22.28
CA LYS A 203 -4.42 11.35 -23.48
C LYS A 203 -3.32 12.39 -23.19
N GLU A 204 -3.64 13.46 -22.47
CA GLU A 204 -2.64 14.47 -22.09
C GLU A 204 -1.59 13.91 -21.13
N ILE A 205 -2.00 13.08 -20.17
CA ILE A 205 -1.08 12.40 -19.26
C ILE A 205 -0.18 11.45 -20.03
N GLN A 206 -0.75 10.66 -20.95
CA GLN A 206 0.00 9.74 -21.79
C GLN A 206 1.03 10.46 -22.64
N ASN A 207 0.66 11.52 -23.34
CA ASN A 207 1.57 12.34 -24.14
C ASN A 207 2.72 12.91 -23.28
N SER A 208 2.41 13.38 -22.06
CA SER A 208 3.43 13.87 -21.14
C SER A 208 4.41 12.76 -20.70
N ASN A 209 3.91 11.56 -20.48
CA ASN A 209 4.73 10.40 -20.12
C ASN A 209 5.63 9.98 -21.29
N ASP A 210 5.10 9.98 -22.52
CA ASP A 210 5.87 9.64 -23.73
C ASP A 210 6.98 10.66 -23.99
N ILE A 211 6.71 11.95 -23.84
CA ILE A 211 7.73 13.01 -23.93
C ILE A 211 8.82 12.79 -22.88
N ASN A 212 8.44 12.54 -21.61
CA ASN A 212 9.40 12.30 -20.55
C ASN A 212 10.25 11.04 -20.83
N ARG A 213 9.66 9.98 -21.39
CA ARG A 213 10.38 8.77 -21.79
C ARG A 213 11.40 9.07 -22.88
N ILE A 214 11.00 9.74 -23.96
CA ILE A 214 11.88 10.13 -25.07
C ILE A 214 13.04 11.02 -24.57
N GLN A 215 12.76 11.99 -23.69
CA GLN A 215 13.79 12.84 -23.10
C GLN A 215 14.82 12.03 -22.28
N ARG A 216 14.39 11.01 -21.56
CA ARG A 216 15.29 10.11 -20.81
C ARG A 216 16.14 9.26 -21.75
N GLU A 217 15.53 8.65 -22.75
CA GLU A 217 16.24 7.87 -23.78
C GLU A 217 17.30 8.73 -24.52
N ALA A 218 17.04 10.04 -24.66
CA ALA A 218 18.00 11.03 -25.20
C ALA A 218 19.05 11.51 -24.19
N GLY A 219 19.15 10.91 -22.98
CA GLY A 219 20.16 11.27 -21.97
C GLY A 219 19.72 12.37 -20.99
N GLY A 220 18.46 12.77 -20.98
CA GLY A 220 17.92 13.73 -20.03
C GLY A 220 17.92 13.19 -18.59
N THR A 221 18.28 14.05 -17.62
CA THR A 221 18.33 13.68 -16.21
C THR A 221 16.96 13.71 -15.55
N ILE A 222 16.65 12.69 -14.74
CA ILE A 222 15.45 12.68 -13.89
C ILE A 222 15.68 13.64 -12.72
N ARG A 223 14.70 14.49 -12.44
CA ARG A 223 14.73 15.33 -11.24
C ARG A 223 14.82 14.44 -10.00
N PRO A 224 15.86 14.55 -9.17
CA PRO A 224 16.04 13.65 -8.01
C PRO A 224 14.86 13.81 -7.04
N ARG A 225 14.48 12.71 -6.37
CA ARG A 225 13.47 12.73 -5.30
C ARG A 225 13.95 13.65 -4.18
N ALA A 226 13.03 14.41 -3.57
CA ALA A 226 13.36 15.21 -2.41
C ALA A 226 13.90 14.30 -1.29
N LYS A 227 15.03 14.70 -0.66
CA LYS A 227 15.74 13.91 0.38
C LYS A 227 14.83 13.40 1.51
N LYS A 228 13.77 14.15 1.87
CA LYS A 228 12.79 13.76 2.90
C LYS A 228 12.07 12.43 2.61
N TYR A 229 11.98 12.00 1.34
CA TYR A 229 11.33 10.74 0.96
C TYR A 229 12.31 9.57 0.80
N LEU A 230 13.62 9.82 0.88
CA LEU A 230 14.64 8.77 0.81
C LEU A 230 14.87 8.08 2.16
N ASN A 231 14.54 8.76 3.27
CA ASN A 231 14.83 8.32 4.64
C ASN A 231 13.65 7.67 5.36
N ILE A 232 12.48 7.52 4.70
CA ILE A 232 11.25 7.00 5.33
C ILE A 232 11.30 5.48 5.59
N LEU A 233 12.22 4.76 4.96
CA LEU A 233 12.42 3.34 5.22
C LEU A 233 13.89 3.09 5.53
N PRO A 234 14.23 2.57 6.72
CA PRO A 234 15.60 2.20 7.03
C PRO A 234 16.12 1.19 6.00
N SER A 235 17.33 1.40 5.51
CA SER A 235 18.07 0.45 4.64
C SER A 235 18.39 -0.90 5.31
N SER A 236 17.83 -1.16 6.50
CA SER A 236 18.11 -2.30 7.37
C SER A 236 17.26 -3.55 7.11
N CYS A 237 16.37 -3.54 6.11
CA CYS A 237 15.59 -4.72 5.73
C CYS A 237 16.28 -5.58 4.65
N HIS A 238 17.60 -5.63 4.61
CA HIS A 238 18.33 -6.62 3.82
C HIS A 238 18.32 -7.97 4.55
N PRO A 239 18.01 -9.10 3.86
CA PRO A 239 17.88 -10.43 4.48
C PRO A 239 19.17 -10.97 5.11
N GLU A 240 20.33 -10.37 4.85
CA GLU A 240 21.63 -10.83 5.36
C GLU A 240 22.09 -10.17 6.67
N ARG A 241 21.36 -9.21 7.23
CA ARG A 241 21.69 -8.63 8.54
C ARG A 241 20.93 -9.33 9.64
N LYS A 242 21.65 -10.09 10.48
CA LYS A 242 21.16 -10.59 11.78
C LYS A 242 20.55 -9.42 12.56
N ILE A 243 19.30 -9.58 12.99
CA ILE A 243 18.62 -8.62 13.86
C ILE A 243 19.41 -8.61 15.19
N PRO A 244 19.94 -7.48 15.65
CA PRO A 244 20.55 -7.40 16.97
C PRO A 244 19.47 -7.59 18.03
N GLU A 245 19.81 -8.33 19.08
CA GLU A 245 18.96 -8.68 20.24
C GLU A 245 18.60 -7.48 21.17
N GLN A 246 18.75 -6.23 20.75
CA GLN A 246 18.54 -5.07 21.62
C GLN A 246 17.34 -4.21 21.18
N SER A 247 16.52 -3.86 22.16
CA SER A 247 15.21 -3.21 22.14
C SER A 247 15.07 -1.87 21.40
N ASN A 248 16.16 -1.15 21.12
CA ASN A 248 16.10 0.22 20.58
C ASN A 248 15.78 0.34 19.08
N ARG A 249 15.75 -0.76 18.33
CA ARG A 249 15.48 -0.74 16.88
C ARG A 249 14.00 -0.81 16.53
N PHE A 250 13.17 -1.32 17.41
CA PHE A 250 11.72 -1.31 17.22
C PHE A 250 11.13 0.09 17.37
N ASP A 251 11.70 0.90 18.25
CA ASP A 251 11.29 2.28 18.45
C ASP A 251 11.61 3.15 17.22
N ASP A 252 12.77 2.95 16.58
CA ASP A 252 13.12 3.65 15.33
C ASP A 252 12.19 3.28 14.15
N LEU A 253 11.77 2.02 14.06
CA LEU A 253 10.79 1.55 13.07
C LEU A 253 9.40 2.09 13.40
N ALA A 254 9.02 2.11 14.67
CA ALA A 254 7.78 2.65 15.16
C ALA A 254 7.69 4.16 14.93
N ASP A 255 8.78 4.91 15.10
CA ASP A 255 8.83 6.35 14.81
C ASP A 255 8.70 6.63 13.30
N SER A 256 9.30 5.80 12.46
CA SER A 256 9.13 5.89 11.00
C SER A 256 7.69 5.59 10.57
N ALA A 257 7.04 4.61 11.18
CA ALA A 257 5.62 4.30 10.94
C ALA A 257 4.69 5.39 11.51
N SER A 258 5.05 5.99 12.65
CA SER A 258 4.33 7.13 13.25
C SER A 258 4.29 8.35 12.32
N GLN A 259 5.36 8.61 11.56
CA GLN A 259 5.36 9.68 10.55
C GLN A 259 4.37 9.40 9.40
N LEU A 260 4.11 8.11 9.07
CA LEU A 260 3.09 7.73 8.09
C LEU A 260 1.67 7.89 8.64
N LEU A 261 1.47 7.70 9.95
CA LEU A 261 0.18 7.88 10.61
C LEU A 261 -0.27 9.37 10.68
N HIS A 262 0.67 10.32 10.64
CA HIS A 262 0.37 11.75 10.66
C HIS A 262 0.14 12.38 9.28
N LEU A 263 0.25 11.61 8.20
CA LEU A 263 0.05 12.09 6.82
C LEU A 263 -1.37 11.78 6.27
N GLY A 264 -2.25 11.24 7.09
CA GLY A 264 -3.64 10.92 6.75
C GLY A 264 -4.64 11.97 7.23
#